data_d12ddc38c80ac76804a801c05fe31c91
#
_entry.id   d12ddc38c80ac76804a801c05fe31c91
#
_cell.length_a   1.000
_cell.length_b   1.000
_cell.length_c   1.000
_cell.angle_alpha   90.00
_cell.angle_beta   90.00
_cell.angle_gamma   90.00
#
_symmetry.space_group_name_H-M   'P 1'
#
loop_
_entity.id
_entity.type
_entity.pdbx_description
1 polymer ?
#
loop_
_entity_poly.entity_id
_entity_poly.type
_entity_poly.pdbx_seq_one_letter_code
_entity_poly.pdbx_strand_id
1 'polypeptide(L)'
;MIMEAAMNTPLKKTLFWTPRIAGILFVLFISLFAFDVFEEGLGFWGTLLALFMHLLPSILLAVAIYIAWKREWFGAILFIGWAIWYVVFFRDRDFPWMTYAIIAGIPTLIGLLFLAGWVWRKQIQPGGKTGSA
;
A
#
# COMPACT_ATOMS: atom_id res chain seq x y z
N MET A 1 -23.31 4.28 -11.98
CA MET A 1 -24.48 4.05 -12.83
C MET A 1 -24.05 3.70 -14.23
N ILE A 2 -23.70 4.67 -15.06
CA ILE A 2 -23.18 4.35 -16.41
C ILE A 2 -21.91 3.48 -16.29
N MET A 3 -21.05 3.78 -15.33
CA MET A 3 -19.85 2.98 -15.06
C MET A 3 -20.19 1.56 -14.58
N GLU A 4 -21.26 1.41 -13.83
CA GLU A 4 -21.68 0.08 -13.37
C GLU A 4 -22.06 -0.82 -14.55
N ALA A 5 -22.84 -0.28 -15.48
CA ALA A 5 -23.27 -1.03 -16.65
C ALA A 5 -22.13 -1.36 -17.59
N ALA A 6 -21.11 -0.49 -17.65
CA ALA A 6 -19.96 -0.68 -18.53
C ALA A 6 -18.90 -1.62 -17.94
N MET A 7 -18.95 -1.90 -16.63
CA MET A 7 -17.90 -2.65 -15.96
C MET A 7 -18.07 -4.15 -16.19
N ASN A 8 -17.21 -4.73 -17.00
CA ASN A 8 -17.25 -6.16 -17.28
C ASN A 8 -16.50 -6.96 -16.19
N THR A 9 -16.64 -8.30 -16.21
CA THR A 9 -16.06 -9.17 -15.20
C THR A 9 -14.52 -9.06 -15.11
N PRO A 10 -13.76 -9.05 -16.23
CA PRO A 10 -12.30 -8.88 -16.15
C PRO A 10 -11.89 -7.57 -15.50
N LEU A 11 -12.59 -6.49 -15.83
CA LEU A 11 -12.29 -5.18 -15.24
C LEU A 11 -12.56 -5.18 -13.74
N LYS A 12 -13.65 -5.79 -13.31
CA LYS A 12 -13.98 -5.91 -11.88
C LYS A 12 -12.90 -6.66 -11.13
N LYS A 13 -12.44 -7.78 -11.67
CA LYS A 13 -11.37 -8.56 -11.06
C LYS A 13 -10.08 -7.77 -10.99
N THR A 14 -9.73 -7.07 -12.05
CA THR A 14 -8.53 -6.24 -12.09
C THR A 14 -8.59 -5.15 -11.03
N LEU A 15 -9.70 -4.43 -10.93
CA LEU A 15 -9.84 -3.37 -9.93
C LEU A 15 -9.83 -3.89 -8.50
N PHE A 16 -10.32 -5.10 -8.29
CA PHE A 16 -10.30 -5.72 -6.96
C PHE A 16 -8.87 -6.13 -6.56
N TRP A 17 -8.15 -6.82 -7.46
CA TRP A 17 -6.87 -7.41 -7.12
C TRP A 17 -5.69 -6.46 -7.25
N THR A 18 -5.75 -5.48 -8.18
CA THR A 18 -4.61 -4.60 -8.45
C THR A 18 -4.10 -3.88 -7.21
N PRO A 19 -4.93 -3.19 -6.39
CA PRO A 19 -4.41 -2.52 -5.21
C PRO A 19 -3.82 -3.50 -4.18
N ARG A 20 -4.39 -4.68 -4.07
CA ARG A 20 -3.91 -5.69 -3.13
C ARG A 20 -2.55 -6.24 -3.53
N ILE A 21 -2.40 -6.60 -4.80
CA ILE A 21 -1.12 -7.07 -5.32
C ILE A 21 -0.09 -5.97 -5.27
N ALA A 22 -0.46 -4.76 -5.70
CA ALA A 22 0.45 -3.61 -5.67
C ALA A 22 0.90 -3.30 -4.23
N GLY A 23 0.00 -3.38 -3.27
CA GLY A 23 0.33 -3.18 -1.86
C GLY A 23 1.32 -4.21 -1.35
N ILE A 24 1.10 -5.48 -1.67
CA ILE A 24 2.00 -6.56 -1.27
C ILE A 24 3.38 -6.36 -1.89
N LEU A 25 3.43 -6.05 -3.18
CA LEU A 25 4.70 -5.79 -3.86
C LEU A 25 5.42 -4.59 -3.23
N PHE A 26 4.69 -3.57 -2.85
CA PHE A 26 5.28 -2.41 -2.19
C PHE A 26 5.87 -2.77 -0.82
N VAL A 27 5.16 -3.59 -0.04
CA VAL A 27 5.69 -4.07 1.25
C VAL A 27 6.98 -4.86 1.05
N LEU A 28 7.01 -5.74 0.06
CA LEU A 28 8.22 -6.51 -0.26
C LEU A 28 9.35 -5.58 -0.69
N PHE A 29 9.05 -4.57 -1.50
CA PHE A 29 10.04 -3.59 -1.93
C PHE A 29 10.65 -2.84 -0.73
N ILE A 30 9.81 -2.35 0.17
CA ILE A 30 10.30 -1.66 1.37
C ILE A 30 11.13 -2.60 2.25
N SER A 31 10.73 -3.88 2.31
CA SER A 31 11.47 -4.88 3.10
C SER A 31 12.89 -5.11 2.59
N LEU A 32 13.13 -4.87 1.30
CA LEU A 32 14.48 -5.04 0.74
C LEU A 32 15.49 -4.10 1.40
N PHE A 33 15.05 -2.93 1.84
CA PHE A 33 15.94 -1.99 2.52
C PHE A 33 16.45 -2.51 3.86
N ALA A 34 15.80 -3.52 4.42
CA ALA A 34 16.28 -4.13 5.66
C ALA A 34 17.61 -4.89 5.48
N PHE A 35 17.93 -5.30 4.24
CA PHE A 35 19.19 -6.00 3.99
C PHE A 35 20.43 -5.11 4.19
N ASP A 36 20.27 -3.79 4.08
CA ASP A 36 21.37 -2.87 4.31
C ASP A 36 21.95 -2.99 5.73
N VAL A 37 21.14 -3.44 6.67
CA VAL A 37 21.55 -3.61 8.07
C VAL A 37 22.74 -4.56 8.20
N PHE A 38 22.83 -5.57 7.36
CA PHE A 38 23.90 -6.56 7.44
C PHE A 38 25.26 -5.99 7.08
N GLU A 39 25.30 -4.87 6.38
CA GLU A 39 26.56 -4.21 5.99
C GLU A 39 27.06 -3.23 7.05
N GLU A 40 26.27 -2.94 8.08
CA GLU A 40 26.63 -1.95 9.10
C GLU A 40 27.61 -2.45 10.15
N GLY A 41 27.85 -3.75 10.23
CA GLY A 41 28.82 -4.32 11.16
C GLY A 41 28.48 -4.12 12.63
N LEU A 42 27.21 -4.20 12.99
CA LEU A 42 26.73 -3.87 14.34
C LEU A 42 26.85 -5.01 15.36
N GLY A 43 27.34 -6.18 14.97
CA GLY A 43 27.32 -7.36 15.80
C GLY A 43 25.95 -8.01 15.83
N PHE A 44 25.83 -9.15 16.53
CA PHE A 44 24.59 -9.94 16.49
C PHE A 44 23.38 -9.17 17.02
N TRP A 45 23.50 -8.64 18.25
CA TRP A 45 22.36 -7.96 18.89
C TRP A 45 22.01 -6.63 18.21
N GLY A 46 23.07 -5.88 17.83
CA GLY A 46 22.86 -4.63 17.11
C GLY A 46 22.21 -4.86 15.76
N THR A 47 22.63 -5.88 15.02
CA THR A 47 22.03 -6.23 13.73
C THR A 47 20.58 -6.66 13.91
N LEU A 48 20.29 -7.44 14.94
CA LEU A 48 18.92 -7.90 15.19
C LEU A 48 17.99 -6.73 15.49
N LEU A 49 18.44 -5.81 16.33
CA LEU A 49 17.64 -4.61 16.67
C LEU A 49 17.45 -3.72 15.43
N ALA A 50 18.52 -3.47 14.69
CA ALA A 50 18.44 -2.65 13.49
C ALA A 50 17.53 -3.28 12.43
N LEU A 51 17.62 -4.60 12.27
CA LEU A 51 16.75 -5.34 11.35
C LEU A 51 15.27 -5.16 11.73
N PHE A 52 14.98 -5.28 13.02
CA PHE A 52 13.60 -5.07 13.50
C PHE A 52 13.12 -3.66 13.18
N MET A 53 13.96 -2.65 13.46
CA MET A 53 13.60 -1.25 13.20
C MET A 53 13.40 -0.97 11.73
N HIS A 54 14.20 -1.57 10.86
CA HIS A 54 14.07 -1.39 9.41
C HIS A 54 12.84 -2.13 8.85
N LEU A 55 12.47 -3.25 9.47
CA LEU A 55 11.28 -4.00 9.05
C LEU A 55 9.99 -3.45 9.63
N LEU A 56 10.07 -2.59 10.64
CA LEU A 56 8.88 -2.06 11.30
C LEU A 56 7.92 -1.36 10.32
N PRO A 57 8.38 -0.48 9.42
CA PRO A 57 7.48 0.11 8.43
C PRO A 57 6.80 -0.93 7.55
N SER A 58 7.55 -1.97 7.12
CA SER A 58 6.99 -3.04 6.30
C SER A 58 5.93 -3.85 7.05
N ILE A 59 6.17 -4.13 8.33
CA ILE A 59 5.22 -4.85 9.17
C ILE A 59 3.94 -4.03 9.33
N LEU A 60 4.07 -2.73 9.59
CA LEU A 60 2.92 -1.85 9.72
C LEU A 60 2.13 -1.78 8.42
N LEU A 61 2.81 -1.70 7.29
CA LEU A 61 2.16 -1.69 5.98
C LEU A 61 1.48 -3.03 5.69
N ALA A 62 2.11 -4.15 6.08
CA ALA A 62 1.50 -5.47 5.91
C ALA A 62 0.21 -5.59 6.72
N VAL A 63 0.21 -5.11 7.96
CA VAL A 63 -1.00 -5.07 8.78
C VAL A 63 -2.06 -4.18 8.15
N ALA A 64 -1.63 -3.03 7.63
CA ALA A 64 -2.53 -2.10 6.94
C ALA A 64 -3.18 -2.76 5.72
N ILE A 65 -2.41 -3.50 4.92
CA ILE A 65 -2.94 -4.22 3.77
C ILE A 65 -3.94 -5.29 4.20
N TYR A 66 -3.62 -6.00 5.30
CA TYR A 66 -4.54 -7.02 5.83
C TYR A 66 -5.89 -6.40 6.19
N ILE A 67 -5.88 -5.24 6.85
CA ILE A 67 -7.11 -4.54 7.20
C ILE A 67 -7.79 -3.99 5.93
N ALA A 68 -7.00 -3.42 5.02
CA ALA A 68 -7.50 -2.86 3.77
C ALA A 68 -8.12 -3.92 2.86
N TRP A 69 -7.68 -5.17 2.98
CA TRP A 69 -8.23 -6.28 2.22
C TRP A 69 -9.74 -6.40 2.43
N LYS A 70 -10.15 -6.17 3.66
CA LYS A 70 -11.56 -6.25 4.06
C LYS A 70 -12.23 -4.88 4.07
N ARG A 71 -11.46 -3.82 4.31
CA ARG A 71 -11.98 -2.45 4.43
C ARG A 71 -11.17 -1.54 3.51
N GLU A 72 -11.60 -1.45 2.28
CA GLU A 72 -10.86 -0.73 1.24
C GLU A 72 -10.70 0.76 1.55
N TRP A 73 -11.70 1.39 2.18
CA TRP A 73 -11.60 2.79 2.58
C TRP A 73 -10.44 3.03 3.55
N PHE A 74 -10.19 2.06 4.42
CA PHE A 74 -9.07 2.12 5.36
C PHE A 74 -7.73 2.09 4.61
N GLY A 75 -7.62 1.24 3.59
CA GLY A 75 -6.44 1.19 2.75
C GLY A 75 -6.18 2.52 2.04
N ALA A 76 -7.23 3.14 1.51
CA ALA A 76 -7.11 4.45 0.87
C ALA A 76 -6.56 5.49 1.83
N ILE A 77 -7.12 5.58 3.05
CA ILE A 77 -6.67 6.53 4.06
C ILE A 77 -5.22 6.26 4.45
N LEU A 78 -4.86 5.00 4.67
CA LEU A 78 -3.52 4.66 5.12
C LEU A 78 -2.45 4.95 4.07
N PHE A 79 -2.67 4.52 2.84
CA PHE A 79 -1.67 4.72 1.79
C PHE A 79 -1.53 6.19 1.40
N ILE A 80 -2.63 6.90 1.28
CA ILE A 80 -2.59 8.33 0.98
C ILE A 80 -2.01 9.11 2.17
N GLY A 81 -2.43 8.75 3.39
CA GLY A 81 -1.88 9.34 4.61
C GLY A 81 -0.39 9.11 4.76
N TRP A 82 0.09 7.92 4.44
CA TRP A 82 1.52 7.62 4.43
C TRP A 82 2.27 8.54 3.46
N ALA A 83 1.73 8.70 2.25
CA ALA A 83 2.36 9.54 1.24
C ALA A 83 2.43 10.99 1.69
N ILE A 84 1.35 11.52 2.24
CA ILE A 84 1.31 12.90 2.74
C ILE A 84 2.29 13.07 3.89
N TRP A 85 2.27 12.13 4.85
CA TRP A 85 3.19 12.17 5.98
C TRP A 85 4.65 12.16 5.52
N TYR A 86 4.97 11.30 4.57
CA TYR A 86 6.33 11.19 4.08
C TYR A 86 6.80 12.49 3.44
N VAL A 87 6.00 13.08 2.57
CA VAL A 87 6.35 14.32 1.89
C VAL A 87 6.52 15.47 2.90
N VAL A 88 5.59 15.58 3.84
CA VAL A 88 5.65 16.67 4.84
C VAL A 88 6.83 16.50 5.78
N PHE A 89 7.07 15.26 6.23
CA PHE A 89 8.13 14.98 7.21
C PHE A 89 9.52 15.17 6.61
N PHE A 90 9.70 14.75 5.36
CA PHE A 90 11.01 14.79 4.71
C PHE A 90 11.19 15.96 3.74
N ARG A 91 10.27 16.94 3.72
CA ARG A 91 10.31 18.04 2.77
C ARG A 91 11.60 18.88 2.84
N ASP A 92 12.20 18.95 4.03
CA ASP A 92 13.41 19.74 4.26
C ASP A 92 14.69 18.93 4.04
N ARG A 93 14.56 17.69 3.56
CA ARG A 93 15.70 16.85 3.24
C ARG A 93 16.07 16.99 1.77
N ASP A 94 17.36 16.92 1.50
CA ASP A 94 17.86 17.03 0.13
C ASP A 94 17.77 15.70 -0.61
N PHE A 95 16.58 15.08 -0.60
CA PHE A 95 16.34 13.85 -1.34
C PHE A 95 16.05 14.17 -2.81
N PRO A 96 16.52 13.34 -3.76
CA PRO A 96 16.14 13.49 -5.16
C PRO A 96 14.62 13.37 -5.31
N TRP A 97 14.08 14.09 -6.30
CA TRP A 97 12.64 14.02 -6.56
C TRP A 97 12.15 12.59 -6.82
N MET A 98 13.01 11.75 -7.35
CA MET A 98 12.69 10.33 -7.58
C MET A 98 12.34 9.59 -6.30
N THR A 99 12.99 9.92 -5.19
CA THR A 99 12.70 9.33 -3.89
C THR A 99 11.27 9.61 -3.48
N TYR A 100 10.84 10.87 -3.63
CA TYR A 100 9.45 11.24 -3.33
C TYR A 100 8.48 10.57 -4.30
N ALA A 101 8.83 10.49 -5.57
CA ALA A 101 7.98 9.86 -6.56
C ALA A 101 7.73 8.38 -6.25
N ILE A 102 8.75 7.66 -5.80
CA ILE A 102 8.63 6.24 -5.49
C ILE A 102 7.94 6.03 -4.13
N ILE A 103 8.46 6.68 -3.08
CA ILE A 103 8.02 6.38 -1.71
C ILE A 103 6.67 7.03 -1.38
N ALA A 104 6.33 8.12 -2.02
CA ALA A 104 5.05 8.78 -1.83
C ALA A 104 4.10 8.55 -3.01
N GLY A 105 4.60 8.54 -4.23
CA GLY A 105 3.79 8.40 -5.43
C GLY A 105 3.15 7.02 -5.55
N ILE A 106 3.92 5.96 -5.32
CA ILE A 106 3.40 4.60 -5.39
C ILE A 106 2.31 4.34 -4.34
N PRO A 107 2.51 4.67 -3.05
CA PRO A 107 1.43 4.54 -2.07
C PRO A 107 0.20 5.38 -2.41
N THR A 108 0.38 6.57 -2.98
CA THR A 108 -0.76 7.38 -3.42
C THR A 108 -1.58 6.65 -4.47
N LEU A 109 -0.92 6.05 -5.47
CA LEU A 109 -1.61 5.28 -6.50
C LEU A 109 -2.34 4.07 -5.89
N ILE A 110 -1.69 3.36 -4.99
CA ILE A 110 -2.31 2.22 -4.29
C ILE A 110 -3.53 2.67 -3.50
N GLY A 111 -3.40 3.80 -2.77
CA GLY A 111 -4.50 4.36 -2.02
C GLY A 111 -5.68 4.77 -2.91
N LEU A 112 -5.39 5.37 -4.06
CA LEU A 112 -6.42 5.72 -5.03
C LEU A 112 -7.11 4.49 -5.61
N LEU A 113 -6.36 3.41 -5.83
CA LEU A 113 -6.95 2.14 -6.29
C LEU A 113 -7.86 1.52 -5.22
N PHE A 114 -7.46 1.58 -3.95
CA PHE A 114 -8.35 1.15 -2.86
C PHE A 114 -9.58 2.04 -2.76
N LEU A 115 -9.41 3.34 -2.96
CA LEU A 115 -10.55 4.27 -2.97
C LEU A 115 -11.52 3.94 -4.08
N ALA A 116 -11.01 3.68 -5.28
CA ALA A 116 -11.85 3.26 -6.40
C ALA A 116 -12.57 1.94 -6.08
N GLY A 117 -11.85 0.99 -5.49
CA GLY A 117 -12.46 -0.27 -5.08
C GLY A 117 -13.56 -0.07 -4.05
N TRP A 118 -13.38 0.86 -3.13
CA TRP A 118 -14.40 1.16 -2.12
C TRP A 118 -15.63 1.83 -2.74
N VAL A 119 -15.40 2.81 -3.62
CA VAL A 119 -16.49 3.53 -4.28
C VAL A 119 -17.36 2.57 -5.11
N TRP A 120 -16.73 1.64 -5.81
CA TRP A 120 -17.44 0.68 -6.67
C TRP A 120 -17.48 -0.72 -6.07
N ARG A 121 -17.44 -0.85 -4.75
CA ARG A 121 -17.30 -2.16 -4.07
C ARG A 121 -18.44 -3.13 -4.40
N LYS A 122 -19.64 -2.63 -4.63
CA LYS A 122 -20.79 -3.47 -4.94
C LYS A 122 -20.65 -4.14 -6.31
N GLN A 123 -19.95 -3.50 -7.22
CA GLN A 123 -19.76 -4.00 -8.58
C GLN A 123 -18.48 -4.82 -8.72
N ILE A 124 -17.46 -4.54 -7.91
CA ILE A 124 -16.11 -5.07 -8.07
C ILE A 124 -15.89 -6.36 -7.28
N GLN A 125 -16.45 -6.46 -6.07
CA GLN A 125 -16.14 -7.56 -5.16
C GLN A 125 -16.59 -8.89 -5.76
N PRO A 126 -15.67 -9.90 -5.89
CA PRO A 126 -16.03 -11.21 -6.39
C PRO A 126 -17.03 -11.88 -5.44
N GLY A 127 -18.10 -12.42 -6.00
CA GLY A 127 -19.12 -13.04 -5.20
C GLY A 127 -19.94 -12.09 -4.35
N GLY A 128 -19.77 -10.79 -4.54
CA GLY A 128 -20.58 -9.81 -3.87
C GLY A 128 -22.05 -10.05 -4.17
N LYS A 129 -22.83 -10.28 -3.12
CA LYS A 129 -24.25 -10.56 -3.27
C LYS A 129 -24.96 -9.24 -3.53
N THR A 130 -24.98 -8.86 -4.78
CA THR A 130 -25.72 -7.69 -5.18
C THR A 130 -27.21 -7.93 -4.92
N GLY A 131 -27.83 -6.99 -4.26
CA GLY A 131 -29.25 -7.07 -4.01
C GLY A 131 -29.68 -7.94 -2.85
N SER A 132 -28.75 -8.47 -2.09
CA SER A 132 -29.07 -9.23 -0.88
C SER A 132 -29.25 -8.31 0.33
N ALA A 133 -29.55 -7.11 0.08
CA ALA A 133 -29.81 -6.14 1.14
C ALA A 133 -31.04 -6.53 1.94
#